data_02285f815719a2801f6c4bc7063001fb
#
_entry.id   02285f815719a2801f6c4bc7063001fb
#
_cell.length_a   1.000
_cell.length_b   1.000
_cell.length_c   1.000
_cell.angle_alpha   90.00
_cell.angle_beta   90.00
_cell.angle_gamma   90.00
#
_symmetry.space_group_name_H-M   'P 1'
#
loop_
_entity.id
_entity.type
_entity.pdbx_description
1 polymer ?
#
loop_
_entity_poly.entity_id
_entity_poly.type
_entity_poly.pdbx_seq_one_letter_code
_entity_poly.pdbx_strand_id
1 'polypeptide(L)'
;MKYLVFALLAGGAVWFYLIDGSKLDEGMVREFYAQQARNTYERDPEALCKQMSGKYRMNIQSHIAGKVNDASYGKSLACEQIKKSFKFFEDMGERAGGILTIEYSYDIRRLDIASNNRSATVEITTTLKMGEEFMQIFSESTDRIERSMRQVVLVAQDSKVRMRWTPGAYAHPEQYFQAQ
;
A
#
# COMPACT_ATOMS: atom_id res chain seq x y z
N MET A 1 1.61 -40.99 -31.83
CA MET A 1 0.45 -40.13 -31.56
C MET A 1 0.36 -39.64 -30.12
N LYS A 2 0.55 -40.47 -29.08
CA LYS A 2 0.46 -40.03 -27.65
C LYS A 2 1.41 -38.89 -27.29
N TYR A 3 2.65 -38.90 -27.77
CA TYR A 3 3.63 -37.85 -27.48
C TYR A 3 3.33 -36.50 -28.15
N LEU A 4 2.66 -36.51 -29.32
CA LEU A 4 2.25 -35.28 -30.01
C LEU A 4 1.12 -34.56 -29.28
N VAL A 5 0.19 -35.32 -28.69
CA VAL A 5 -0.90 -34.78 -27.87
C VAL A 5 -0.35 -34.18 -26.57
N PHE A 6 0.63 -34.84 -25.93
CA PHE A 6 1.30 -34.34 -24.75
C PHE A 6 2.09 -33.03 -25.02
N ALA A 7 2.79 -32.97 -26.17
CA ALA A 7 3.53 -31.77 -26.57
C ALA A 7 2.60 -30.59 -26.87
N LEU A 8 1.44 -30.83 -27.48
CA LEU A 8 0.42 -29.81 -27.76
C LEU A 8 -0.25 -29.31 -26.44
N LEU A 9 -0.55 -30.22 -25.52
CA LEU A 9 -1.12 -29.84 -24.23
C LEU A 9 -0.11 -29.08 -23.37
N ALA A 10 1.15 -29.51 -23.33
CA ALA A 10 2.23 -28.80 -22.63
C ALA A 10 2.51 -27.43 -23.26
N GLY A 11 2.57 -27.35 -24.59
CA GLY A 11 2.75 -26.10 -25.33
C GLY A 11 1.58 -25.12 -25.13
N GLY A 12 0.35 -25.62 -25.16
CA GLY A 12 -0.86 -24.85 -24.90
C GLY A 12 -0.91 -24.34 -23.46
N ALA A 13 -0.57 -25.19 -22.49
CA ALA A 13 -0.51 -24.81 -21.08
C ALA A 13 0.58 -23.77 -20.82
N VAL A 14 1.78 -23.91 -21.39
CA VAL A 14 2.87 -22.95 -21.29
C VAL A 14 2.48 -21.62 -21.98
N TRP A 15 1.86 -21.67 -23.15
CA TRP A 15 1.37 -20.49 -23.85
C TRP A 15 0.33 -19.73 -23.03
N PHE A 16 -0.70 -20.42 -22.54
CA PHE A 16 -1.74 -19.84 -21.69
C PHE A 16 -1.15 -19.27 -20.40
N TYR A 17 -0.20 -19.98 -19.78
CA TYR A 17 0.44 -19.58 -18.56
C TYR A 17 1.32 -18.33 -18.71
N LEU A 18 2.04 -18.21 -19.84
CA LEU A 18 2.97 -17.10 -20.09
C LEU A 18 2.26 -15.85 -20.64
N ILE A 19 1.17 -16.00 -21.37
CA ILE A 19 0.52 -14.88 -22.05
C ILE A 19 -0.70 -14.37 -21.30
N ASP A 20 -1.64 -15.23 -20.91
CA ASP A 20 -2.84 -14.79 -20.19
C ASP A 20 -2.60 -14.58 -18.69
N GLY A 21 -1.73 -15.39 -18.08
CA GLY A 21 -1.36 -15.22 -16.67
C GLY A 21 -0.59 -13.93 -16.36
N SER A 22 -0.17 -13.17 -17.36
CA SER A 22 0.57 -11.92 -17.21
C SER A 22 -0.25 -10.65 -17.45
N LYS A 23 -1.53 -10.78 -17.83
CA LYS A 23 -2.40 -9.62 -18.07
C LYS A 23 -2.91 -9.05 -16.75
N LEU A 24 -2.87 -7.74 -16.64
CA LEU A 24 -3.44 -6.94 -15.57
C LEU A 24 -4.80 -6.41 -16.02
N ASP A 25 -5.80 -6.52 -15.19
CA ASP A 25 -7.12 -5.95 -15.39
C ASP A 25 -7.51 -5.04 -14.22
N GLU A 26 -8.62 -4.31 -14.37
CA GLU A 26 -9.11 -3.40 -13.34
C GLU A 26 -9.49 -4.11 -12.05
N GLY A 27 -10.08 -5.32 -12.12
CA GLY A 27 -10.45 -6.11 -10.96
C GLY A 27 -9.24 -6.46 -10.11
N MET A 28 -8.14 -6.87 -10.74
CA MET A 28 -6.87 -7.15 -10.06
C MET A 28 -6.27 -5.92 -9.39
N VAL A 29 -6.38 -4.75 -10.01
CA VAL A 29 -5.92 -3.49 -9.41
C VAL A 29 -6.75 -3.15 -8.18
N ARG A 30 -8.06 -3.25 -8.26
CA ARG A 30 -8.96 -2.99 -7.13
C ARG A 30 -8.71 -3.98 -5.98
N GLU A 31 -8.52 -5.26 -6.28
CA GLU A 31 -8.19 -6.28 -5.27
C GLU A 31 -6.84 -6.01 -4.62
N PHE A 32 -5.82 -5.53 -5.37
CA PHE A 32 -4.53 -5.13 -4.82
C PHE A 32 -4.68 -4.06 -3.74
N TYR A 33 -5.47 -2.99 -3.99
CA TYR A 33 -5.69 -1.95 -2.99
C TYR A 33 -6.59 -2.41 -1.84
N ALA A 34 -7.58 -3.26 -2.10
CA ALA A 34 -8.38 -3.86 -1.05
C ALA A 34 -7.51 -4.73 -0.12
N GLN A 35 -6.57 -5.50 -0.67
CA GLN A 35 -5.61 -6.27 0.12
C GLN A 35 -4.65 -5.36 0.90
N GLN A 36 -4.19 -4.27 0.29
CA GLN A 36 -3.34 -3.29 0.98
C GLN A 36 -4.07 -2.66 2.18
N ALA A 37 -5.36 -2.32 2.00
CA ALA A 37 -6.19 -1.82 3.09
C ALA A 37 -6.32 -2.86 4.22
N ARG A 38 -6.63 -4.13 3.90
CA ARG A 38 -6.69 -5.22 4.89
C ARG A 38 -5.38 -5.35 5.66
N ASN A 39 -4.25 -5.42 4.97
CA ASN A 39 -2.93 -5.53 5.60
C ASN A 39 -2.61 -4.33 6.51
N THR A 40 -3.12 -3.13 6.16
CA THR A 40 -2.98 -1.93 6.99
C THR A 40 -3.82 -2.04 8.27
N TYR A 41 -5.08 -2.50 8.18
CA TYR A 41 -5.94 -2.75 9.34
C TYR A 41 -5.38 -3.83 10.26
N GLU A 42 -4.87 -4.91 9.69
CA GLU A 42 -4.27 -6.04 10.40
C GLU A 42 -2.87 -5.70 10.95
N ARG A 43 -2.35 -4.52 10.61
CA ARG A 43 -0.99 -4.06 10.99
C ARG A 43 0.08 -5.05 10.59
N ASP A 44 -0.04 -5.63 9.38
CA ASP A 44 0.92 -6.59 8.84
C ASP A 44 1.93 -5.90 7.90
N PRO A 45 3.09 -5.42 8.43
CA PRO A 45 4.11 -4.78 7.62
C PRO A 45 4.78 -5.73 6.64
N GLU A 46 4.82 -7.02 6.95
CA GLU A 46 5.44 -8.01 6.08
C GLU A 46 4.59 -8.24 4.83
N ALA A 47 3.26 -8.32 4.99
CA ALA A 47 2.33 -8.43 3.87
C ALA A 47 2.39 -7.18 2.97
N LEU A 48 2.43 -5.98 3.56
CA LEU A 48 2.61 -4.74 2.80
C LEU A 48 3.93 -4.72 2.03
N CYS A 49 5.03 -5.18 2.64
CA CYS A 49 6.32 -5.28 2.00
C CYS A 49 6.35 -6.30 0.84
N LYS A 50 5.59 -7.40 0.94
CA LYS A 50 5.46 -8.38 -0.14
C LYS A 50 4.76 -7.81 -1.36
N GLN A 51 3.87 -6.84 -1.19
CA GLN A 51 3.20 -6.14 -2.29
C GLN A 51 4.14 -5.22 -3.09
N MET A 52 5.33 -4.91 -2.58
CA MET A 52 6.33 -4.10 -3.28
C MET A 52 7.24 -4.97 -4.14
N SER A 53 7.50 -4.54 -5.37
CA SER A 53 8.48 -5.20 -6.25
C SER A 53 9.91 -5.05 -5.71
N GLY A 54 10.84 -5.91 -6.17
CA GLY A 54 12.26 -5.73 -5.88
C GLY A 54 12.85 -4.41 -6.40
N LYS A 55 12.19 -3.80 -7.40
CA LYS A 55 12.58 -2.53 -8.03
C LYS A 55 11.86 -1.32 -7.43
N TYR A 56 11.07 -1.51 -6.37
CA TYR A 56 10.23 -0.46 -5.80
C TYR A 56 11.00 0.82 -5.51
N ARG A 57 10.39 1.93 -5.90
CA ARG A 57 10.85 3.29 -5.61
C ARG A 57 9.69 4.13 -5.14
N MET A 58 9.91 4.87 -4.06
CA MET A 58 8.94 5.82 -3.51
C MET A 58 9.58 7.20 -3.44
N ASN A 59 8.90 8.20 -3.97
CA ASN A 59 9.19 9.60 -3.73
C ASN A 59 8.05 10.15 -2.88
N ILE A 60 8.38 10.80 -1.78
CA ILE A 60 7.39 11.35 -0.87
C ILE A 60 7.70 12.81 -0.59
N GLN A 61 6.71 13.66 -0.76
CA GLN A 61 6.72 15.03 -0.31
C GLN A 61 5.77 15.14 0.88
N SER A 62 6.31 15.45 2.05
CA SER A 62 5.52 15.55 3.27
C SER A 62 5.41 16.99 3.75
N HIS A 63 4.17 17.37 4.10
CA HIS A 63 3.84 18.67 4.69
C HIS A 63 3.46 18.46 6.15
N ILE A 64 4.38 18.75 7.07
CA ILE A 64 4.21 18.57 8.50
C ILE A 64 4.52 19.88 9.21
N ALA A 65 3.57 20.40 9.98
CA ALA A 65 3.72 21.64 10.75
C ALA A 65 4.28 22.83 9.95
N GLY A 66 3.82 22.97 8.70
CA GLY A 66 4.25 24.05 7.80
C GLY A 66 5.61 23.84 7.12
N LYS A 67 6.31 22.75 7.40
CA LYS A 67 7.56 22.37 6.75
C LYS A 67 7.29 21.36 5.62
N VAL A 68 8.01 21.54 4.53
CA VAL A 68 8.01 20.60 3.40
C VAL A 68 9.30 19.79 3.48
N ASN A 69 9.17 18.48 3.45
CA ASN A 69 10.30 17.57 3.40
C ASN A 69 10.11 16.60 2.22
N ASP A 70 11.14 16.44 1.43
CA ASP A 70 11.17 15.48 0.32
C ASP A 70 12.08 14.32 0.70
N ALA A 71 11.65 13.10 0.39
CA ALA A 71 12.43 11.91 0.62
C ALA A 71 12.21 10.88 -0.48
N SER A 72 13.20 10.03 -0.71
CA SER A 72 13.15 8.96 -1.71
C SER A 72 13.59 7.65 -1.07
N TYR A 73 12.81 6.59 -1.26
CA TYR A 73 13.03 5.30 -0.64
C TYR A 73 13.03 4.19 -1.69
N GLY A 74 13.96 3.24 -1.58
CA GLY A 74 13.84 1.93 -2.21
C GLY A 74 13.07 0.97 -1.29
N LYS A 75 12.75 -0.23 -1.79
CA LYS A 75 11.96 -1.25 -1.07
C LYS A 75 12.43 -1.49 0.36
N SER A 76 13.73 -1.73 0.56
CA SER A 76 14.28 -2.08 1.89
C SER A 76 13.98 -0.99 2.92
N LEU A 77 14.27 0.26 2.57
CA LEU A 77 14.06 1.40 3.46
C LEU A 77 12.56 1.69 3.66
N ALA A 78 11.76 1.58 2.60
CA ALA A 78 10.30 1.73 2.72
C ALA A 78 9.70 0.70 3.69
N CYS A 79 10.11 -0.58 3.57
CA CYS A 79 9.68 -1.63 4.49
C CYS A 79 10.12 -1.36 5.94
N GLU A 80 11.33 -0.88 6.14
CA GLU A 80 11.82 -0.50 7.47
C GLU A 80 10.98 0.64 8.07
N GLN A 81 10.64 1.64 7.26
CA GLN A 81 9.80 2.76 7.73
C GLN A 81 8.37 2.30 8.08
N ILE A 82 7.77 1.40 7.29
CA ILE A 82 6.46 0.83 7.61
C ILE A 82 6.50 0.10 8.95
N LYS A 83 7.49 -0.77 9.18
CA LYS A 83 7.67 -1.48 10.46
C LYS A 83 7.83 -0.53 11.64
N LYS A 84 8.68 0.49 11.48
CA LYS A 84 8.89 1.51 12.52
C LYS A 84 7.62 2.31 12.81
N SER A 85 6.83 2.62 11.77
CA SER A 85 5.58 3.35 11.95
C SER A 85 4.56 2.53 12.74
N PHE A 86 4.35 1.25 12.40
CA PHE A 86 3.43 0.41 13.16
C PHE A 86 3.89 0.20 14.60
N LYS A 87 5.19 -0.05 14.81
CA LYS A 87 5.74 -0.16 16.16
C LYS A 87 5.56 1.15 16.97
N PHE A 88 5.79 2.29 16.34
CA PHE A 88 5.56 3.57 16.99
C PHE A 88 4.10 3.74 17.45
N PHE A 89 3.14 3.34 16.61
CA PHE A 89 1.72 3.42 16.96
C PHE A 89 1.32 2.43 18.05
N GLU A 90 1.90 1.23 18.05
CA GLU A 90 1.73 0.25 19.12
C GLU A 90 2.27 0.79 20.46
N ASP A 91 3.54 1.23 20.48
CA ASP A 91 4.17 1.81 21.65
C ASP A 91 3.40 3.04 22.20
N MET A 92 2.79 3.82 21.31
CA MET A 92 2.00 4.99 21.69
C MET A 92 0.66 4.59 22.32
N GLY A 93 -0.02 3.58 21.73
CA GLY A 93 -1.24 3.01 22.31
C GLY A 93 -1.01 2.43 23.71
N GLU A 94 0.04 1.63 23.89
CA GLU A 94 0.40 1.05 25.19
C GLU A 94 0.65 2.12 26.25
N ARG A 95 1.37 3.19 25.91
CA ARG A 95 1.66 4.31 26.85
C ARG A 95 0.41 5.07 27.25
N ALA A 96 -0.58 5.13 26.38
CA ALA A 96 -1.85 5.77 26.66
C ALA A 96 -2.84 4.84 27.39
N GLY A 97 -2.45 3.58 27.69
CA GLY A 97 -3.27 2.61 28.41
C GLY A 97 -4.39 2.01 27.57
N GLY A 98 -4.24 2.02 26.24
CA GLY A 98 -5.25 1.49 25.33
C GLY A 98 -4.71 1.04 23.99
N ILE A 99 -5.61 0.62 23.11
CA ILE A 99 -5.31 0.25 21.72
C ILE A 99 -5.59 1.45 20.81
N LEU A 100 -4.57 1.84 20.03
CA LEU A 100 -4.75 2.87 19.02
C LEU A 100 -5.69 2.36 17.91
N THR A 101 -6.86 2.97 17.77
CA THR A 101 -7.75 2.69 16.64
C THR A 101 -7.15 3.22 15.35
N ILE A 102 -7.22 2.41 14.29
CA ILE A 102 -6.79 2.78 12.93
C ILE A 102 -8.00 2.69 12.01
N GLU A 103 -8.34 3.79 11.38
CA GLU A 103 -9.29 3.84 10.27
C GLU A 103 -8.52 4.19 9.00
N TYR A 104 -8.58 3.30 8.01
CA TYR A 104 -7.95 3.51 6.71
C TYR A 104 -9.00 3.51 5.62
N SER A 105 -8.97 4.52 4.78
CA SER A 105 -9.83 4.58 3.59
C SER A 105 -9.02 4.99 2.38
N TYR A 106 -9.44 4.55 1.20
CA TYR A 106 -8.83 4.92 -0.06
C TYR A 106 -9.89 5.14 -1.14
N ASP A 107 -9.54 5.95 -2.13
CA ASP A 107 -10.36 6.22 -3.30
C ASP A 107 -9.47 6.27 -4.55
N ILE A 108 -9.76 5.40 -5.52
CA ILE A 108 -9.07 5.37 -6.81
C ILE A 108 -9.70 6.44 -7.70
N ARG A 109 -8.97 7.53 -7.91
CA ARG A 109 -9.40 8.68 -8.72
C ARG A 109 -9.31 8.40 -10.22
N ARG A 110 -8.25 7.71 -10.60
CA ARG A 110 -7.98 7.38 -11.99
C ARG A 110 -7.20 6.08 -12.09
N LEU A 111 -7.52 5.29 -13.10
CA LEU A 111 -6.86 4.04 -13.40
C LEU A 111 -6.62 3.95 -14.90
N ASP A 112 -5.36 3.94 -15.30
CA ASP A 112 -4.93 3.79 -16.69
C ASP A 112 -4.12 2.51 -16.84
N ILE A 113 -4.69 1.51 -17.50
CA ILE A 113 -3.99 0.27 -17.85
C ILE A 113 -3.22 0.50 -19.15
N ALA A 114 -1.92 0.17 -19.15
CA ALA A 114 -1.09 0.28 -20.33
C ALA A 114 -1.56 -0.64 -21.47
N SER A 115 -1.30 -0.29 -22.72
CA SER A 115 -1.72 -1.02 -23.90
C SER A 115 -1.23 -2.48 -23.95
N ASN A 116 -0.14 -2.80 -23.25
CA ASN A 116 0.38 -4.15 -23.12
C ASN A 116 -0.33 -4.98 -22.03
N ASN A 117 -1.28 -4.41 -21.30
CA ASN A 117 -1.99 -5.01 -20.18
C ASN A 117 -1.08 -5.64 -19.09
N ARG A 118 0.13 -5.12 -18.88
CA ARG A 118 1.07 -5.62 -17.87
C ARG A 118 1.34 -4.65 -16.74
N SER A 119 0.99 -3.40 -16.92
CA SER A 119 1.17 -2.35 -15.93
C SER A 119 -0.02 -1.39 -15.94
N ALA A 120 -0.21 -0.70 -14.83
CA ALA A 120 -1.15 0.40 -14.73
C ALA A 120 -0.55 1.56 -13.94
N THR A 121 -1.05 2.76 -14.25
CA THR A 121 -0.86 3.95 -13.45
C THR A 121 -2.15 4.25 -12.72
N VAL A 122 -2.07 4.46 -11.42
CA VAL A 122 -3.23 4.65 -10.54
C VAL A 122 -3.04 5.95 -9.76
N GLU A 123 -3.97 6.88 -9.92
CA GLU A 123 -4.08 8.04 -9.04
C GLU A 123 -5.02 7.69 -7.89
N ILE A 124 -4.51 7.74 -6.68
CA ILE A 124 -5.23 7.31 -5.48
C ILE A 124 -5.09 8.34 -4.36
N THR A 125 -6.18 8.54 -3.63
CA THR A 125 -6.15 9.27 -2.37
C THR A 125 -6.35 8.30 -1.22
N THR A 126 -5.59 8.49 -0.14
CA THR A 126 -5.74 7.69 1.06
C THR A 126 -5.91 8.59 2.27
N THR A 127 -6.69 8.14 3.22
CA THR A 127 -6.84 8.77 4.53
C THR A 127 -6.61 7.73 5.60
N LEU A 128 -5.69 8.01 6.49
CA LEU A 128 -5.43 7.21 7.69
C LEU A 128 -5.73 8.08 8.91
N LYS A 129 -6.71 7.66 9.71
CA LYS A 129 -7.01 8.27 11.01
C LYS A 129 -6.54 7.34 12.12
N MET A 130 -6.03 7.90 13.18
CA MET A 130 -5.53 7.17 14.33
C MET A 130 -6.08 7.78 15.61
N GLY A 131 -6.57 6.91 16.52
CA GLY A 131 -7.15 7.32 17.78
C GLY A 131 -8.31 8.30 17.56
N GLU A 132 -9.33 7.91 16.80
CA GLU A 132 -10.43 8.75 16.35
C GLU A 132 -9.93 10.02 15.63
N GLU A 133 -9.78 11.13 16.36
CA GLU A 133 -9.29 12.40 15.80
C GLU A 133 -7.88 12.77 16.26
N PHE A 134 -7.14 11.86 16.96
CA PHE A 134 -5.82 12.16 17.47
C PHE A 134 -4.86 12.61 16.36
N MET A 135 -4.79 11.83 15.27
CA MET A 135 -3.95 12.15 14.12
C MET A 135 -4.65 11.71 12.83
N GLN A 136 -4.55 12.55 11.81
CA GLN A 136 -5.02 12.25 10.47
C GLN A 136 -3.89 12.44 9.47
N ILE A 137 -3.65 11.43 8.64
CA ILE A 137 -2.73 11.48 7.51
C ILE A 137 -3.55 11.38 6.24
N PHE A 138 -3.38 12.37 5.39
CA PHE A 138 -3.97 12.39 4.06
C PHE A 138 -2.86 12.29 3.02
N SER A 139 -3.01 11.39 2.05
CA SER A 139 -2.05 11.22 0.97
C SER A 139 -2.74 11.22 -0.38
N GLU A 140 -2.12 11.90 -1.33
CA GLU A 140 -2.41 11.81 -2.76
C GLU A 140 -1.21 11.16 -3.42
N SER A 141 -1.40 10.08 -4.14
CA SER A 141 -0.29 9.40 -4.82
C SER A 141 -0.63 9.01 -6.25
N THR A 142 0.44 8.95 -7.05
CA THR A 142 0.45 8.32 -8.36
C THR A 142 1.29 7.06 -8.25
N ASP A 143 0.63 5.92 -8.33
CA ASP A 143 1.22 4.62 -8.16
C ASP A 143 1.40 3.95 -9.53
N ARG A 144 2.55 3.30 -9.72
CA ARG A 144 2.77 2.39 -10.84
C ARG A 144 2.79 0.98 -10.34
N ILE A 145 1.86 0.18 -10.84
CA ILE A 145 1.75 -1.24 -10.52
C ILE A 145 2.05 -2.09 -11.74
N GLU A 146 2.59 -3.27 -11.53
CA GLU A 146 2.90 -4.23 -12.59
C GLU A 146 2.39 -5.62 -12.21
N ARG A 147 1.99 -6.38 -13.24
CA ARG A 147 1.74 -7.81 -13.10
C ARG A 147 3.06 -8.56 -13.20
N SER A 148 3.50 -9.15 -12.10
CA SER A 148 4.69 -9.99 -12.03
C SER A 148 4.28 -11.43 -11.76
N MET A 149 4.42 -12.29 -12.78
CA MET A 149 3.92 -13.67 -12.73
C MET A 149 2.42 -13.70 -12.39
N ARG A 150 2.05 -14.13 -11.18
CA ARG A 150 0.66 -14.20 -10.69
C ARG A 150 0.29 -13.12 -9.69
N GLN A 151 1.21 -12.21 -9.39
CA GLN A 151 1.01 -11.18 -8.38
C GLN A 151 0.99 -9.80 -9.01
N VAL A 152 0.14 -8.94 -8.48
CA VAL A 152 0.20 -7.51 -8.73
C VAL A 152 1.15 -6.90 -7.70
N VAL A 153 2.12 -6.11 -8.15
CA VAL A 153 3.13 -5.51 -7.29
C VAL A 153 3.26 -4.01 -7.58
N LEU A 154 3.52 -3.26 -6.52
CA LEU A 154 3.82 -1.83 -6.60
C LEU A 154 5.29 -1.64 -7.01
N VAL A 155 5.52 -0.86 -8.07
CA VAL A 155 6.87 -0.63 -8.64
C VAL A 155 7.36 0.76 -8.35
N ALA A 156 6.47 1.75 -8.40
CA ALA A 156 6.80 3.13 -8.09
C ALA A 156 5.61 3.81 -7.42
N GLN A 157 5.91 4.80 -6.58
CA GLN A 157 4.93 5.63 -5.92
C GLN A 157 5.47 7.05 -5.77
N ASP A 158 4.74 8.02 -6.30
CA ASP A 158 5.00 9.44 -6.09
C ASP A 158 3.86 9.99 -5.21
N SER A 159 4.16 10.42 -3.99
CA SER A 159 3.17 10.71 -2.97
C SER A 159 3.35 12.09 -2.36
N LYS A 160 2.22 12.80 -2.16
CA LYS A 160 2.13 14.02 -1.36
C LYS A 160 1.37 13.72 -0.09
N VAL A 161 2.00 13.89 1.06
CA VAL A 161 1.45 13.54 2.36
C VAL A 161 1.26 14.80 3.20
N ARG A 162 0.06 14.91 3.79
CA ARG A 162 -0.27 15.96 4.78
C ARG A 162 -0.66 15.29 6.07
N MET A 163 -0.11 15.77 7.15
CA MET A 163 -0.42 15.27 8.49
C MET A 163 -1.08 16.39 9.31
N ARG A 164 -2.15 16.05 9.98
CA ARG A 164 -2.85 16.92 10.94
C ARG A 164 -2.89 16.25 12.29
N TRP A 165 -2.68 17.04 13.31
CA TRP A 165 -2.83 16.67 14.71
C TRP A 165 -3.98 17.46 15.31
N THR A 166 -4.79 16.84 16.13
CA THR A 166 -5.81 17.58 16.87
C THR A 166 -5.16 18.43 17.96
N PRO A 167 -5.45 19.74 18.01
CA PRO A 167 -4.93 20.59 19.05
C PRO A 167 -5.27 20.06 20.43
N GLY A 168 -4.28 19.94 21.32
CA GLY A 168 -4.46 19.42 22.68
C GLY A 168 -4.42 17.89 22.81
N ALA A 169 -4.40 17.13 21.72
CA ALA A 169 -4.35 15.66 21.76
C ALA A 169 -3.15 15.13 22.55
N TYR A 170 -2.02 15.82 22.52
CA TYR A 170 -0.84 15.45 23.32
C TYR A 170 -1.00 15.65 24.83
N ALA A 171 -1.93 16.53 25.25
CA ALA A 171 -2.15 16.78 26.69
C ALA A 171 -3.04 15.70 27.32
N HIS A 172 -3.91 15.08 26.52
CA HIS A 172 -4.87 14.07 26.96
C HIS A 172 -4.96 12.92 25.95
N PRO A 173 -3.88 12.19 25.67
CA PRO A 173 -3.88 11.12 24.66
C PRO A 173 -4.85 9.99 25.00
N GLU A 174 -5.09 9.72 26.30
CA GLU A 174 -5.99 8.68 26.79
C GLU A 174 -7.44 8.82 26.28
N GLN A 175 -7.86 10.00 25.85
CA GLN A 175 -9.20 10.24 25.30
C GLN A 175 -9.36 9.66 23.87
N TYR A 176 -8.26 9.36 23.20
CA TYR A 176 -8.22 8.93 21.80
C TYR A 176 -7.89 7.44 21.62
N PHE A 177 -7.73 6.71 22.73
CA PHE A 177 -7.37 5.29 22.71
C PHE A 177 -8.46 4.45 23.37
N GLN A 178 -8.70 3.26 22.84
CA GLN A 178 -9.58 2.29 23.49
C GLN A 178 -8.89 1.72 24.73
N ALA A 179 -9.62 1.62 25.82
CA ALA A 179 -9.17 0.86 26.99
C ALA A 179 -9.07 -0.65 26.60
N GLN A 180 -8.02 -1.30 27.06
CA GLN A 180 -7.87 -2.75 26.94
C GLN A 180 -8.77 -3.47 27.93
#